data_fecb20aee13c7714ead98cf9f1bcead9
#
_entry.id   fecb20aee13c7714ead98cf9f1bcead9
#
_cell.length_a   1.000
_cell.length_b   1.000
_cell.length_c   1.000
_cell.angle_alpha   90.00
_cell.angle_beta   90.00
_cell.angle_gamma   90.00
#
_symmetry.space_group_name_H-M   'P 1'
#
loop_
_entity.id
_entity.type
_entity.pdbx_description
1 polymer ?
#
loop_
_entity_poly.entity_id
_entity_poly.type
_entity_poly.pdbx_seq_one_letter_code
_entity_poly.pdbx_strand_id
1 'polypeptide(L)'
;MAQTSESESRKLLGALRDAMAEDSAGQARLDKIVQLTAGSMRSQVCSIYLFRDSETLELCATEGLNAKAVHQTRMRIGEGLVGRVARFSSIINTADAPSAKGFRFMPETGEEIY
;
A
#
# COMPACT_ATOMS: atom_id res chain seq x y z
N MET A 1 -3.03 -22.39 12.27
CA MET A 1 -2.12 -21.72 11.33
C MET A 1 -1.47 -20.46 11.85
N ALA A 2 -1.74 -20.13 13.14
CA ALA A 2 -1.15 -18.96 13.77
C ALA A 2 0.38 -18.96 13.74
N GLN A 3 1.01 -20.14 13.94
CA GLN A 3 2.47 -20.27 13.90
C GLN A 3 3.05 -19.96 12.51
N THR A 4 2.37 -20.40 11.44
CA THR A 4 2.82 -20.13 10.07
C THR A 4 2.75 -18.63 9.78
N SER A 5 1.66 -17.96 10.19
CA SER A 5 1.52 -16.52 10.04
C SER A 5 2.60 -15.75 10.81
N GLU A 6 2.92 -16.18 12.03
CA GLU A 6 3.98 -15.54 12.82
C GLU A 6 5.34 -15.69 12.15
N SER A 7 5.66 -16.88 11.63
CA SER A 7 6.91 -17.13 10.93
C SER A 7 7.01 -16.27 9.66
N GLU A 8 5.93 -16.21 8.89
CA GLU A 8 5.88 -15.37 7.69
C GLU A 8 6.01 -13.88 8.03
N SER A 9 5.35 -13.44 9.11
CA SER A 9 5.45 -12.06 9.58
C SER A 9 6.88 -11.71 10.01
N ARG A 10 7.55 -12.61 10.72
CA ARG A 10 8.95 -12.38 11.13
C ARG A 10 9.88 -12.30 9.93
N LYS A 11 9.70 -13.17 8.94
CA LYS A 11 10.49 -13.13 7.71
C LYS A 11 10.26 -11.83 6.96
N LEU A 12 9.01 -11.39 6.88
CA LEU A 12 8.68 -10.12 6.24
C LEU A 12 9.32 -8.95 6.95
N LEU A 13 9.21 -8.88 8.28
CA LEU A 13 9.82 -7.79 9.06
C LEU A 13 11.33 -7.76 8.88
N GLY A 14 12.00 -8.92 8.86
CA GLY A 14 13.43 -9.00 8.60
C GLY A 14 13.78 -8.51 7.21
N ALA A 15 13.02 -8.94 6.19
CA ALA A 15 13.24 -8.53 4.81
C ALA A 15 13.02 -7.03 4.62
N LEU A 16 11.99 -6.47 5.25
CA LEU A 16 11.72 -5.02 5.19
C LEU A 16 12.82 -4.22 5.88
N ARG A 17 13.31 -4.70 7.03
CA ARG A 17 14.43 -4.06 7.72
C ARG A 17 15.67 -4.03 6.85
N ASP A 18 15.99 -5.15 6.20
CA ASP A 18 17.14 -5.25 5.31
C ASP A 18 16.99 -4.33 4.11
N ALA A 19 15.79 -4.26 3.52
CA ALA A 19 15.50 -3.37 2.40
C ALA A 19 15.67 -1.90 2.80
N MET A 20 15.24 -1.52 3.99
CA MET A 20 15.37 -0.15 4.48
C MET A 20 16.80 0.22 4.81
N ALA A 21 17.63 -0.76 5.15
CA ALA A 21 19.04 -0.54 5.47
C ALA A 21 19.94 -0.48 4.21
N GLU A 22 19.43 -0.90 3.06
CA GLU A 22 20.18 -0.86 1.82
C GLU A 22 20.49 0.59 1.39
N ASP A 23 21.70 0.79 0.86
CA ASP A 23 22.11 2.07 0.30
C ASP A 23 21.60 2.18 -1.14
N SER A 24 20.29 2.39 -1.28
CA SER A 24 19.61 2.49 -2.57
C SER A 24 18.77 3.77 -2.63
N ALA A 25 18.44 4.20 -3.86
CA ALA A 25 17.55 5.34 -4.05
C ALA A 25 16.20 5.09 -3.38
N GLY A 26 15.59 6.14 -2.84
CA GLY A 26 14.33 6.03 -2.11
C GLY A 26 13.23 5.31 -2.87
N GLN A 27 13.10 5.60 -4.18
CA GLN A 27 12.08 4.94 -5.01
C GLN A 27 12.31 3.43 -5.12
N ALA A 28 13.57 3.02 -5.35
CA ALA A 28 13.90 1.58 -5.44
C ALA A 28 13.60 0.87 -4.13
N ARG A 29 13.82 1.54 -3.01
CA ARG A 29 13.52 1.01 -1.69
C ARG A 29 12.02 0.80 -1.49
N LEU A 30 11.20 1.78 -1.87
CA LEU A 30 9.74 1.67 -1.80
C LEU A 30 9.22 0.54 -2.69
N ASP A 31 9.73 0.45 -3.92
CA ASP A 31 9.33 -0.60 -4.86
C ASP A 31 9.64 -1.99 -4.29
N LYS A 32 10.80 -2.14 -3.67
CA LYS A 32 11.19 -3.39 -3.05
C LYS A 32 10.29 -3.76 -1.86
N ILE A 33 9.90 -2.77 -1.07
CA ILE A 33 9.00 -2.98 0.07
C ILE A 33 7.64 -3.52 -0.41
N VAL A 34 7.04 -2.93 -1.43
CA VAL A 34 5.73 -3.40 -1.92
C VAL A 34 5.83 -4.79 -2.54
N GLN A 35 6.91 -5.09 -3.26
CA GLN A 35 7.12 -6.42 -3.83
C GLN A 35 7.27 -7.49 -2.75
N LEU A 36 8.08 -7.23 -1.74
CA LEU A 36 8.29 -8.16 -0.62
C LEU A 36 7.01 -8.37 0.17
N THR A 37 6.27 -7.31 0.43
CA THR A 37 5.03 -7.37 1.18
C THR A 37 3.97 -8.17 0.43
N ALA A 38 3.75 -7.86 -0.85
CA ALA A 38 2.79 -8.58 -1.67
C ALA A 38 3.12 -10.06 -1.74
N GLY A 39 4.40 -10.40 -1.95
CA GLY A 39 4.85 -11.78 -2.01
C GLY A 39 4.66 -12.54 -0.70
N SER A 40 5.04 -11.93 0.42
CA SER A 40 4.91 -12.56 1.74
C SER A 40 3.46 -12.73 2.19
N MET A 41 2.63 -11.76 1.89
CA MET A 41 1.21 -11.78 2.26
C MET A 41 0.36 -12.53 1.25
N ARG A 42 0.94 -12.93 0.12
CA ARG A 42 0.23 -13.54 -1.01
C ARG A 42 -0.93 -12.65 -1.47
N SER A 43 -0.70 -11.34 -1.48
CA SER A 43 -1.67 -10.35 -1.94
C SER A 43 -1.49 -10.08 -3.41
N GLN A 44 -2.60 -9.84 -4.11
CA GLN A 44 -2.55 -9.42 -5.51
C GLN A 44 -2.04 -7.99 -5.65
N VAL A 45 -2.32 -7.16 -4.66
CA VAL A 45 -1.96 -5.74 -4.67
C VAL A 45 -1.36 -5.34 -3.33
N CYS A 46 -0.27 -4.60 -3.39
CA CYS A 46 0.28 -3.88 -2.25
C CYS A 46 0.72 -2.51 -2.73
N SER A 47 0.31 -1.46 -2.04
CA SER A 47 0.62 -0.09 -2.44
C SER A 47 1.02 0.75 -1.25
N ILE A 48 1.89 1.73 -1.50
CA ILE A 48 2.32 2.70 -0.50
C ILE A 48 1.91 4.08 -0.97
N TYR A 49 1.14 4.77 -0.13
CA TYR A 49 0.82 6.18 -0.28
C TYR A 49 1.60 6.95 0.78
N LEU A 50 2.24 8.02 0.36
CA LEU A 50 2.97 8.90 1.28
C LEU A 50 2.36 10.29 1.26
N PHE A 51 2.49 11.01 2.36
CA PHE A 51 2.09 12.41 2.43
C PHE A 51 2.98 13.24 1.53
N ARG A 52 2.36 13.95 0.59
CA ARG A 52 3.04 14.94 -0.23
C ARG A 52 3.10 16.29 0.50
N ASP A 53 2.04 16.57 1.21
CA ASP A 53 1.93 17.71 2.14
C ASP A 53 0.98 17.31 3.28
N SER A 54 0.57 18.24 4.12
CA SER A 54 -0.25 17.93 5.29
C SER A 54 -1.65 17.43 4.95
N GLU A 55 -2.11 17.58 3.71
CA GLU A 55 -3.48 17.25 3.31
C GLU A 55 -3.57 16.28 2.13
N THR A 56 -2.46 15.97 1.48
CA THR A 56 -2.46 15.18 0.24
C THR A 56 -1.58 13.96 0.34
N LEU A 57 -2.13 12.82 -0.08
CA LEU A 57 -1.41 11.56 -0.24
C LEU A 57 -1.13 11.32 -1.71
N GLU A 58 0.03 10.73 -2.00
CA GLU A 58 0.42 10.35 -3.36
C GLU A 58 0.80 8.88 -3.39
N LEU A 59 0.33 8.17 -4.39
CA LEU A 59 0.75 6.79 -4.63
C LEU A 59 2.21 6.79 -5.04
N CYS A 60 3.08 6.23 -4.21
CA CYS A 60 4.52 6.26 -4.41
C CYS A 60 5.12 4.94 -4.85
N ALA A 61 4.44 3.83 -4.57
CA ALA A 61 4.88 2.50 -5.02
C ALA A 61 3.69 1.56 -5.05
N THR A 62 3.69 0.63 -5.99
CA THR A 62 2.65 -0.37 -6.08
C THR A 62 3.18 -1.67 -6.68
N GLU A 63 2.67 -2.78 -6.17
CA GLU A 63 2.74 -4.09 -6.80
C GLU A 63 1.32 -4.49 -7.12
N GLY A 64 1.03 -4.77 -8.38
CA GLY A 64 -0.28 -5.23 -8.83
C GLY A 64 -1.17 -4.17 -9.48
N LEU A 65 -1.11 -2.91 -9.06
CA LEU A 65 -1.82 -1.84 -9.73
C LEU A 65 -1.04 -1.35 -10.96
N ASN A 66 -1.69 -0.53 -11.78
CA ASN A 66 -1.04 0.04 -12.96
C ASN A 66 0.15 0.91 -12.54
N ALA A 67 1.35 0.54 -13.00
CA ALA A 67 2.58 1.24 -12.66
C ALA A 67 2.56 2.71 -13.09
N LYS A 68 1.78 3.05 -14.13
CA LYS A 68 1.65 4.44 -14.59
C LYS A 68 0.94 5.34 -13.59
N ALA A 69 0.22 4.75 -12.63
CA ALA A 69 -0.45 5.51 -11.58
C ALA A 69 0.52 6.03 -10.51
N VAL A 70 1.73 5.45 -10.42
CA VAL A 70 2.73 5.90 -9.46
C VAL A 70 3.08 7.36 -9.72
N HIS A 71 3.02 8.17 -8.65
CA HIS A 71 3.20 9.62 -8.67
C HIS A 71 2.13 10.40 -9.44
N GLN A 72 1.11 9.71 -9.98
CA GLN A 72 -0.02 10.35 -10.66
C GLN A 72 -1.28 10.35 -9.79
N THR A 73 -1.52 9.23 -9.10
CA THR A 73 -2.70 9.11 -8.25
C THR A 73 -2.48 9.86 -6.94
N ARG A 74 -3.37 10.80 -6.66
CA ARG A 74 -3.35 11.60 -5.44
C ARG A 74 -4.72 11.58 -4.78
N MET A 75 -4.71 11.71 -3.47
CA MET A 75 -5.91 11.61 -2.65
C MET A 75 -5.79 12.57 -1.48
N ARG A 76 -6.86 13.28 -1.17
CA ARG A 76 -6.85 14.15 0.00
C ARG A 76 -7.05 13.31 1.26
N ILE A 77 -6.46 13.78 2.36
CA ILE A 77 -6.67 13.15 3.66
C ILE A 77 -8.19 13.14 3.97
N GLY A 78 -8.69 11.99 4.39
CA GLY A 78 -10.12 11.79 4.64
C GLY A 78 -10.92 11.34 3.43
N GLU A 79 -10.35 11.38 2.22
CA GLU A 79 -10.98 10.94 0.97
C GLU A 79 -10.66 9.47 0.70
N GLY A 80 -11.67 8.68 0.34
CA GLY A 80 -11.50 7.25 0.08
C GLY A 80 -11.09 6.47 1.32
N LEU A 81 -10.85 5.17 1.17
CA LEU A 81 -10.42 4.33 2.29
C LEU A 81 -9.02 4.69 2.76
N VAL A 82 -8.10 4.89 1.82
CA VAL A 82 -6.72 5.26 2.12
C VAL A 82 -6.67 6.61 2.86
N GLY A 83 -7.38 7.60 2.38
CA GLY A 83 -7.42 8.92 3.02
C GLY A 83 -8.02 8.88 4.42
N ARG A 84 -8.99 7.99 4.65
CA ARG A 84 -9.59 7.80 5.97
C ARG A 84 -8.62 7.13 6.94
N VAL A 85 -7.88 6.13 6.49
CA VAL A 85 -6.84 5.50 7.29
C VAL A 85 -5.81 6.55 7.71
N ALA A 86 -5.37 7.39 6.78
CA ALA A 86 -4.40 8.43 7.06
C ALA A 86 -4.93 9.47 8.06
N ARG A 87 -6.20 9.86 7.92
CA ARG A 87 -6.79 10.89 8.80
C ARG A 87 -6.99 10.38 10.23
N PHE A 88 -7.47 9.17 10.38
CA PHE A 88 -7.87 8.64 11.69
C PHE A 88 -6.83 7.70 12.29
N SER A 89 -5.74 7.42 11.58
CA SER A 89 -4.69 6.49 12.00
C SER A 89 -5.26 5.14 12.42
N SER A 90 -6.26 4.67 11.68
CA SER A 90 -6.98 3.44 12.01
C SER A 90 -6.95 2.46 10.85
N ILE A 91 -7.03 1.17 11.19
CA ILE A 91 -7.04 0.10 10.21
C ILE A 91 -8.46 -0.07 9.67
N ILE A 92 -8.60 -0.20 8.35
CA ILE A 92 -9.85 -0.59 7.70
C ILE A 92 -9.65 -1.96 7.06
N ASN A 93 -10.50 -2.92 7.43
CA ASN A 93 -10.49 -4.26 6.86
C ASN A 93 -11.89 -4.58 6.37
N THR A 94 -12.05 -4.81 5.07
CA THR A 94 -13.34 -5.08 4.46
C THR A 94 -13.20 -6.14 3.36
N ALA A 95 -14.21 -6.99 3.22
CA ALA A 95 -14.27 -8.00 2.17
C ALA A 95 -14.72 -7.41 0.83
N ASP A 96 -15.40 -6.27 0.84
CA ASP A 96 -15.93 -5.61 -0.36
C ASP A 96 -15.68 -4.11 -0.29
N ALA A 97 -14.52 -3.69 -0.82
CA ALA A 97 -14.12 -2.30 -0.77
C ALA A 97 -15.11 -1.35 -1.45
N PRO A 98 -15.66 -1.65 -2.65
CA PRO A 98 -16.62 -0.74 -3.28
C PRO A 98 -17.86 -0.45 -2.46
N SER A 99 -18.26 -1.39 -1.59
CA SER A 99 -19.42 -1.21 -0.70
C SER A 99 -19.06 -0.53 0.60
N ALA A 100 -17.77 -0.36 0.91
CA ALA A 100 -17.34 0.25 2.16
C ALA A 100 -17.61 1.75 2.14
N LYS A 101 -18.04 2.28 3.28
CA LYS A 101 -18.27 3.71 3.43
C LYS A 101 -16.97 4.48 3.21
N GLY A 102 -17.00 5.44 2.32
CA GLY A 102 -15.84 6.28 2.01
C GLY A 102 -14.97 5.77 0.87
N PHE A 103 -15.30 4.61 0.29
CA PHE A 103 -14.56 4.12 -0.88
C PHE A 103 -14.61 5.12 -2.03
N ARG A 104 -13.47 5.31 -2.67
CA ARG A 104 -13.35 6.15 -3.87
C ARG A 104 -12.59 5.39 -4.95
N PHE A 105 -13.23 5.22 -6.09
CA PHE A 105 -12.64 4.55 -7.24
C PHE A 105 -11.68 5.48 -7.99
N MET A 106 -10.48 4.98 -8.27
CA MET A 106 -9.47 5.68 -9.05
C MET A 106 -9.17 4.86 -10.30
N PRO A 107 -9.80 5.18 -11.44
CA PRO A 107 -9.68 4.36 -12.67
C PRO A 107 -8.25 4.14 -13.15
N GLU A 108 -7.38 5.10 -12.95
CA GLU A 108 -5.99 5.04 -13.40
C GLU A 108 -5.16 3.94 -12.70
N THR A 109 -5.61 3.44 -11.57
CA THR A 109 -4.92 2.39 -10.82
C THR A 109 -5.22 0.98 -11.35
N GLY A 110 -6.34 0.80 -12.03
CA GLY A 110 -6.79 -0.51 -12.49
C GLY A 110 -7.42 -1.37 -11.38
N GLU A 111 -7.89 -0.76 -10.31
CA GLU A 111 -8.46 -1.48 -9.16
C GLU A 111 -9.69 -2.32 -9.51
N GLU A 112 -10.40 -2.01 -10.59
CA GLU A 112 -11.63 -2.72 -10.96
C GLU A 112 -11.42 -4.20 -11.24
N ILE A 113 -10.19 -4.62 -11.50
CA ILE A 113 -9.91 -6.05 -11.75
C ILE A 113 -9.61 -6.83 -10.46
N TYR A 114 -9.56 -6.18 -9.35
CA TYR A 114 -9.30 -6.76 -8.03
C TYR A 114 -10.49 -6.56 -7.12
#